data_986b780b30bf84b9e78c9c5f407c2e93
#
_entry.id   986b780b30bf84b9e78c9c5f407c2e93
#
_cell.length_a   1.000
_cell.length_b   1.000
_cell.length_c   1.000
_cell.angle_alpha   90.00
_cell.angle_beta   90.00
_cell.angle_gamma   90.00
#
_symmetry.space_group_name_H-M   'P 1'
#
loop_
_entity.id
_entity.type
_entity.pdbx_description
1 polymer ?
#
loop_
_entity_poly.entity_id
_entity_poly.type
_entity_poly.pdbx_seq_one_letter_code
_entity_poly.pdbx_strand_id
1 'polypeptide(L)'
;MKIACIILFIVLAVLTCGCTTTAPQTTPAVTPTATPALTNLTGIWTGTAVGHTEVDGFRETGMPRFNITEQKGYAFAGKKEYTLADGKVRYENMSGIISVGGEVFIVDHDSGVTSGEIKGPDTMELRFLDDGDNAKAFLIVLNRQKS
;
A
#
# COMPACT_ATOMS: atom_id res chain seq x y z
N MET A 1 -68.18 -14.43 -8.73
CA MET A 1 -68.88 -15.02 -7.59
C MET A 1 -67.79 -15.67 -6.73
N LYS A 2 -67.26 -15.09 -5.68
CA LYS A 2 -67.74 -14.75 -4.38
C LYS A 2 -66.80 -13.71 -3.75
N ILE A 3 -67.27 -12.50 -3.69
CA ILE A 3 -66.78 -11.43 -2.83
C ILE A 3 -67.60 -11.58 -1.56
N ALA A 4 -67.03 -11.92 -0.47
CA ALA A 4 -67.57 -11.72 0.87
C ALA A 4 -66.71 -12.49 1.89
N CYS A 5 -65.83 -11.80 2.59
CA CYS A 5 -65.33 -12.09 3.92
C CYS A 5 -64.07 -11.25 4.26
N ILE A 6 -64.11 -9.98 3.90
CA ILE A 6 -63.10 -9.02 4.38
C ILE A 6 -63.86 -7.84 4.96
N ILE A 7 -64.52 -8.02 6.04
CA ILE A 7 -65.02 -6.95 6.94
C ILE A 7 -65.31 -7.65 8.24
N LEU A 8 -64.34 -7.80 9.11
CA LEU A 8 -64.49 -7.90 10.54
C LEU A 8 -63.17 -8.19 11.26
N PHE A 9 -62.23 -7.29 11.21
CA PHE A 9 -61.12 -7.25 12.20
C PHE A 9 -60.52 -5.85 12.26
N ILE A 10 -61.34 -4.84 12.25
CA ILE A 10 -60.96 -3.50 12.64
C ILE A 10 -61.81 -3.17 13.83
N VAL A 11 -61.34 -3.36 15.00
CA VAL A 11 -61.62 -2.70 16.28
C VAL A 11 -61.01 -3.58 17.36
N LEU A 12 -59.82 -3.33 17.78
CA LEU A 12 -59.29 -3.33 19.15
C LEU A 12 -57.77 -3.23 19.16
N ALA A 13 -57.24 -2.07 18.86
CA ALA A 13 -55.88 -1.74 19.24
C ALA A 13 -55.93 -0.44 20.05
N VAL A 14 -56.42 -0.56 21.26
CA VAL A 14 -56.41 0.50 22.25
C VAL A 14 -55.02 0.63 22.82
N LEU A 15 -54.43 1.80 22.59
CA LEU A 15 -53.63 2.61 23.50
C LEU A 15 -52.83 1.88 24.60
N THR A 16 -51.59 1.56 24.29
CA THR A 16 -50.56 1.59 25.33
C THR A 16 -49.49 2.60 24.91
N CYS A 17 -49.68 3.85 25.32
CA CYS A 17 -48.70 4.89 25.29
C CYS A 17 -47.65 4.57 26.35
N GLY A 18 -46.71 3.66 26.02
CA GLY A 18 -45.53 3.37 26.83
C GLY A 18 -44.51 4.45 26.57
N CYS A 19 -44.36 5.41 27.47
CA CYS A 19 -43.21 6.28 27.53
C CYS A 19 -41.94 5.44 27.78
N THR A 20 -41.28 5.02 26.74
CA THR A 20 -39.90 4.52 26.85
C THR A 20 -39.00 5.72 27.09
N THR A 21 -38.60 5.91 28.33
CA THR A 21 -37.48 6.80 28.70
C THR A 21 -36.23 6.26 28.03
N THR A 22 -35.86 6.85 26.87
CA THR A 22 -34.62 6.57 26.23
C THR A 22 -33.49 7.09 27.13
N ALA A 23 -32.78 6.19 27.77
CA ALA A 23 -31.59 6.55 28.51
C ALA A 23 -30.61 7.24 27.54
N PRO A 24 -29.89 8.30 27.95
CA PRO A 24 -28.91 8.95 27.09
C PRO A 24 -27.85 7.92 26.71
N GLN A 25 -27.82 7.60 25.44
CA GLN A 25 -26.81 6.73 24.86
C GLN A 25 -25.49 7.49 24.93
N THR A 26 -24.64 7.14 25.87
CA THR A 26 -23.26 7.64 25.93
C THR A 26 -22.54 7.17 24.67
N THR A 27 -22.42 8.06 23.69
CA THR A 27 -21.56 7.84 22.50
C THR A 27 -20.15 7.56 23.02
N PRO A 28 -19.54 6.39 22.70
CA PRO A 28 -18.18 6.12 23.11
C PRO A 28 -17.28 7.22 22.57
N ALA A 29 -16.53 7.86 23.43
CA ALA A 29 -15.54 8.86 23.03
C ALA A 29 -14.56 8.18 22.07
N VAL A 30 -14.53 8.65 20.82
CA VAL A 30 -13.56 8.17 19.84
C VAL A 30 -12.21 8.70 20.30
N THR A 31 -11.40 7.83 20.90
CA THR A 31 -10.02 8.16 21.23
C THR A 31 -9.32 8.54 19.94
N PRO A 32 -8.72 9.73 19.83
CA PRO A 32 -7.99 10.09 18.60
C PRO A 32 -6.88 9.08 18.39
N THR A 33 -6.99 8.30 17.33
CA THR A 33 -5.89 7.42 16.88
C THR A 33 -4.73 8.32 16.52
N ALA A 34 -3.62 8.20 17.23
CA ALA A 34 -2.41 8.97 16.92
C ALA A 34 -2.05 8.72 15.45
N THR A 35 -1.91 9.80 14.68
CA THR A 35 -1.42 9.71 13.31
C THR A 35 -0.04 9.04 13.34
N PRO A 36 0.19 7.94 12.61
CA PRO A 36 1.48 7.28 12.59
C PRO A 36 2.56 8.29 12.20
N ALA A 37 3.67 8.30 12.93
CA ALA A 37 4.80 9.15 12.58
C ALA A 37 5.28 8.77 11.17
N LEU A 38 5.45 9.76 10.30
CA LEU A 38 5.92 9.55 8.95
C LEU A 38 7.34 8.93 8.99
N THR A 39 7.50 7.77 8.37
CA THR A 39 8.80 7.10 8.28
C THR A 39 9.74 7.89 7.38
N ASN A 40 10.93 8.20 7.87
CA ASN A 40 11.99 8.78 7.05
C ASN A 40 12.68 7.67 6.25
N LEU A 41 12.62 7.75 4.92
CA LEU A 41 13.23 6.78 4.00
C LEU A 41 14.60 7.19 3.50
N THR A 42 15.12 8.39 3.80
CA THR A 42 16.43 8.81 3.31
C THR A 42 17.53 7.85 3.72
N GLY A 43 18.48 7.64 2.81
CA GLY A 43 19.60 6.73 3.01
C GLY A 43 19.74 5.67 1.94
N ILE A 44 20.64 4.73 2.17
CA ILE A 44 20.96 3.63 1.26
C ILE A 44 20.21 2.38 1.70
N TRP A 45 19.53 1.77 0.74
CA TRP A 45 18.80 0.53 0.92
C TRP A 45 19.34 -0.50 -0.07
N THR A 46 19.63 -1.70 0.42
CA THR A 46 20.15 -2.80 -0.39
C THR A 46 19.44 -4.09 -0.05
N GLY A 47 19.41 -5.02 -0.99
CA GLY A 47 18.73 -6.28 -0.73
C GLY A 47 18.77 -7.25 -1.90
N THR A 48 17.73 -8.05 -2.04
CA THR A 48 17.60 -9.08 -3.08
C THR A 48 16.37 -8.81 -3.94
N ALA A 49 16.43 -9.25 -5.19
CA ALA A 49 15.29 -9.24 -6.09
C ALA A 49 15.16 -10.60 -6.77
N VAL A 50 13.99 -11.20 -6.69
CA VAL A 50 13.63 -12.45 -7.36
C VAL A 50 12.43 -12.23 -8.25
N GLY A 51 12.42 -12.79 -9.44
CA GLY A 51 11.33 -12.56 -10.36
C GLY A 51 11.45 -13.29 -11.67
N HIS A 52 10.74 -12.80 -12.66
CA HIS A 52 10.66 -13.34 -14.00
C HIS A 52 10.74 -12.21 -15.03
N THR A 53 11.45 -12.46 -16.12
CA THR A 53 11.44 -11.63 -17.32
C THR A 53 10.95 -12.45 -18.51
N GLU A 54 10.34 -11.81 -19.49
CA GLU A 54 9.87 -12.48 -20.69
C GLU A 54 11.03 -13.14 -21.46
N VAL A 55 12.17 -12.46 -21.56
CA VAL A 55 13.32 -12.92 -22.34
C VAL A 55 14.19 -13.93 -21.61
N ASP A 56 14.48 -13.69 -20.32
CA ASP A 56 15.46 -14.49 -19.58
C ASP A 56 14.83 -15.54 -18.64
N GLY A 57 13.49 -15.54 -18.47
CA GLY A 57 12.78 -16.42 -17.54
C GLY A 57 12.96 -16.06 -16.07
N PHE A 58 12.99 -17.07 -15.19
CA PHE A 58 13.16 -16.86 -13.75
C PHE A 58 14.58 -16.40 -13.42
N ARG A 59 14.66 -15.40 -12.55
CA ARG A 59 15.95 -14.78 -12.17
C ARG A 59 15.95 -14.40 -10.69
N GLU A 60 17.13 -14.56 -10.12
CA GLU A 60 17.56 -13.83 -8.95
C GLU A 60 18.57 -12.79 -9.42
N THR A 61 18.26 -11.50 -9.24
CA THR A 61 19.16 -10.44 -9.65
C THR A 61 20.08 -10.05 -8.50
N GLY A 62 21.30 -9.65 -8.84
CA GLY A 62 22.24 -9.09 -7.87
C GLY A 62 21.63 -7.90 -7.14
N MET A 63 22.19 -7.58 -5.98
CA MET A 63 21.68 -6.67 -4.97
C MET A 63 21.19 -5.33 -5.56
N PRO A 64 19.88 -5.10 -5.66
CA PRO A 64 19.37 -3.78 -6.01
C PRO A 64 19.75 -2.82 -4.89
N ARG A 65 20.13 -1.60 -5.27
CA ARG A 65 20.51 -0.55 -4.35
C ARG A 65 19.68 0.69 -4.63
N PHE A 66 18.93 1.14 -3.63
CA PHE A 66 18.16 2.37 -3.70
C PHE A 66 18.84 3.40 -2.81
N ASN A 67 19.21 4.53 -3.38
CA ASN A 67 19.75 5.67 -2.65
C ASN A 67 18.69 6.76 -2.64
N ILE A 68 17.91 6.84 -1.56
CA ILE A 68 16.91 7.88 -1.35
C ILE A 68 17.64 9.10 -0.81
N THR A 69 17.77 10.13 -1.64
CA THR A 69 18.61 11.30 -1.35
C THR A 69 17.83 12.41 -0.66
N GLU A 70 16.52 12.47 -0.86
CA GLU A 70 15.67 13.49 -0.28
C GLU A 70 14.25 12.98 0.01
N GLN A 71 13.65 13.55 1.05
CA GLN A 71 12.24 13.32 1.38
C GLN A 71 11.63 14.62 1.93
N LYS A 72 10.44 14.97 1.41
CA LYS A 72 9.63 16.08 1.91
C LYS A 72 8.21 15.62 2.16
N GLY A 73 7.85 15.47 3.42
CA GLY A 73 6.58 14.86 3.79
C GLY A 73 6.48 13.44 3.23
N TYR A 74 5.40 13.16 2.54
CA TYR A 74 5.15 11.85 1.95
C TYR A 74 5.88 11.59 0.63
N ALA A 75 6.47 12.61 -0.01
CA ALA A 75 7.18 12.48 -1.26
C ALA A 75 8.69 12.34 -1.04
N PHE A 76 9.34 11.51 -1.86
CA PHE A 76 10.78 11.31 -1.84
C PHE A 76 11.33 11.14 -3.26
N ALA A 77 12.65 11.34 -3.38
CA ALA A 77 13.37 11.11 -4.63
C ALA A 77 14.75 10.49 -4.37
N GLY A 78 15.30 9.87 -5.42
CA GLY A 78 16.60 9.23 -5.32
C GLY A 78 17.03 8.56 -6.61
N LYS A 79 17.93 7.59 -6.46
CA LYS A 79 18.46 6.77 -7.56
C LYS A 79 18.37 5.30 -7.22
N LYS A 80 17.97 4.51 -8.20
CA LYS A 80 18.03 3.06 -8.18
C LYS A 80 19.25 2.59 -8.97
N GLU A 81 19.96 1.61 -8.43
CA GLU A 81 21.07 0.91 -9.05
C GLU A 81 20.73 -0.58 -9.13
N TYR A 82 20.96 -1.19 -10.27
CA TYR A 82 20.74 -2.61 -10.47
C TYR A 82 21.72 -3.18 -11.52
N THR A 83 21.96 -4.49 -11.45
CA THR A 83 22.85 -5.18 -12.35
C THR A 83 22.06 -5.93 -13.42
N LEU A 84 22.40 -5.69 -14.68
CA LEU A 84 21.84 -6.39 -15.83
C LEU A 84 22.37 -7.83 -15.94
N ALA A 85 21.75 -8.62 -16.82
CA ALA A 85 22.18 -9.99 -17.12
C ALA A 85 23.62 -10.10 -17.62
N ASP A 86 24.10 -9.08 -18.34
CA ASP A 86 25.46 -9.00 -18.89
C ASP A 86 26.49 -8.49 -17.86
N GLY A 87 26.09 -8.30 -16.60
CA GLY A 87 26.93 -7.80 -15.51
C GLY A 87 27.11 -6.29 -15.47
N LYS A 88 26.51 -5.54 -16.40
CA LYS A 88 26.58 -4.08 -16.38
C LYS A 88 25.67 -3.49 -15.31
N VAL A 89 26.16 -2.47 -14.63
CA VAL A 89 25.39 -1.69 -13.66
C VAL A 89 24.63 -0.58 -14.38
N ARG A 90 23.34 -0.47 -14.06
CA ARG A 90 22.46 0.61 -14.50
C ARG A 90 22.05 1.48 -13.33
N TYR A 91 21.85 2.76 -13.64
CA TYR A 91 21.36 3.77 -12.69
C TYR A 91 20.12 4.43 -13.27
N GLU A 92 19.08 4.53 -12.47
CA GLU A 92 17.86 5.23 -12.83
C GLU A 92 17.47 6.23 -11.74
N ASN A 93 16.99 7.39 -12.14
CA ASN A 93 16.33 8.28 -11.19
C ASN A 93 14.95 7.71 -10.83
N MET A 94 14.51 8.00 -9.64
CA MET A 94 13.20 7.58 -9.17
C MET A 94 12.53 8.70 -8.36
N SER A 95 11.21 8.75 -8.46
CA SER A 95 10.35 9.57 -7.59
C SER A 95 9.32 8.68 -6.92
N GLY A 96 9.07 8.92 -5.66
CA GLY A 96 8.14 8.08 -4.92
C GLY A 96 7.29 8.84 -3.91
N ILE A 97 6.27 8.16 -3.44
CA ILE A 97 5.41 8.62 -2.35
C ILE A 97 5.19 7.49 -1.36
N ILE A 98 4.92 7.89 -0.11
CA ILE A 98 4.41 7.00 0.93
C ILE A 98 2.94 7.34 1.14
N SER A 99 2.03 6.37 1.12
CA SER A 99 0.64 6.59 1.52
C SER A 99 0.53 6.79 3.04
N VAL A 100 -0.60 7.33 3.49
CA VAL A 100 -0.91 7.45 4.93
C VAL A 100 -0.92 6.07 5.61
N GLY A 101 -1.20 5.00 4.88
CA GLY A 101 -1.18 3.62 5.35
C GLY A 101 0.21 2.98 5.38
N GLY A 102 1.27 3.68 4.93
CA GLY A 102 2.65 3.14 4.88
C GLY A 102 2.98 2.38 3.60
N GLU A 103 2.10 2.40 2.60
CA GLU A 103 2.40 1.85 1.27
C GLU A 103 3.36 2.78 0.52
N VAL A 104 4.26 2.19 -0.23
CA VAL A 104 5.26 2.88 -1.03
C VAL A 104 4.92 2.72 -2.50
N PHE A 105 4.95 3.82 -3.25
CA PHE A 105 4.81 3.85 -4.70
C PHE A 105 5.98 4.62 -5.30
N ILE A 106 6.64 4.03 -6.28
CA ILE A 106 7.79 4.61 -6.96
C ILE A 106 7.56 4.52 -8.46
N VAL A 107 7.83 5.60 -9.15
CA VAL A 107 7.94 5.66 -10.61
C VAL A 107 9.42 5.74 -10.96
N ASP A 108 9.89 4.78 -11.74
CA ASP A 108 11.21 4.81 -12.34
C ASP A 108 11.17 5.72 -13.58
N HIS A 109 12.15 6.62 -13.72
CA HIS A 109 12.06 7.64 -14.76
C HIS A 109 12.28 7.07 -16.18
N ASP A 110 12.92 5.91 -16.29
CA ASP A 110 13.10 5.25 -17.59
C ASP A 110 11.91 4.33 -17.92
N SER A 111 11.58 3.38 -17.04
CA SER A 111 10.44 2.48 -17.22
C SER A 111 10.04 1.77 -15.93
N GLY A 112 8.77 1.36 -15.86
CA GLY A 112 8.25 0.52 -14.79
C GLY A 112 7.70 1.28 -13.58
N VAL A 113 6.99 0.54 -12.77
CA VAL A 113 6.36 1.01 -11.53
C VAL A 113 6.73 0.05 -10.41
N THR A 114 7.09 0.62 -9.28
CA THR A 114 7.36 -0.13 -8.05
C THR A 114 6.33 0.23 -7.00
N SER A 115 5.71 -0.77 -6.39
CA SER A 115 4.81 -0.58 -5.24
C SER A 115 5.18 -1.53 -4.12
N GLY A 116 4.82 -1.21 -2.90
CA GLY A 116 5.09 -2.11 -1.77
C GLY A 116 4.80 -1.50 -0.43
N GLU A 117 5.47 -1.99 0.60
CA GLU A 117 5.19 -1.66 1.97
C GLU A 117 6.48 -1.52 2.79
N ILE A 118 6.44 -0.61 3.75
CA ILE A 118 7.44 -0.52 4.80
C ILE A 118 7.11 -1.58 5.85
N LYS A 119 7.95 -2.61 5.98
CA LYS A 119 7.75 -3.72 6.93
C LYS A 119 8.32 -3.43 8.32
N GLY A 120 9.08 -2.36 8.45
CA GLY A 120 9.70 -1.92 9.70
C GLY A 120 10.60 -0.71 9.46
N PRO A 121 11.30 -0.22 10.49
CA PRO A 121 12.11 1.00 10.36
C PRO A 121 13.24 0.86 9.32
N ASP A 122 13.72 -0.36 9.11
CA ASP A 122 14.87 -0.65 8.26
C ASP A 122 14.59 -1.71 7.19
N THR A 123 13.32 -2.04 6.90
CA THR A 123 12.96 -3.06 5.90
C THR A 123 11.80 -2.60 5.03
N MET A 124 11.93 -2.78 3.72
CA MET A 124 10.87 -2.59 2.72
C MET A 124 10.73 -3.85 1.87
N GLU A 125 9.49 -4.20 1.53
CA GLU A 125 9.14 -5.21 0.52
C GLU A 125 8.44 -4.51 -0.64
N LEU A 126 9.04 -4.63 -1.83
CA LEU A 126 8.60 -3.92 -3.02
C LEU A 126 8.31 -4.91 -4.16
N ARG A 127 7.40 -4.53 -5.04
CA ARG A 127 7.03 -5.23 -6.27
C ARG A 127 7.29 -4.31 -7.44
N PHE A 128 8.25 -4.66 -8.27
CA PHE A 128 8.56 -3.94 -9.52
C PHE A 128 7.83 -4.62 -10.69
N LEU A 129 7.16 -3.82 -11.50
CA LEU A 129 6.45 -4.24 -12.70
C LEU A 129 6.83 -3.33 -13.85
N ASP A 130 7.12 -3.93 -14.99
CA ASP A 130 7.41 -3.24 -16.24
C ASP A 130 6.78 -4.05 -17.39
N ASP A 131 5.96 -3.40 -18.20
CA ASP A 131 5.21 -3.97 -19.33
C ASP A 131 5.80 -3.61 -20.71
N GLY A 132 7.05 -3.09 -20.72
CA GLY A 132 7.77 -2.81 -21.96
C GLY A 132 8.14 -4.06 -22.78
N ASP A 133 8.97 -3.88 -23.81
CA ASP A 133 9.37 -4.93 -24.78
C ASP A 133 9.97 -6.21 -24.15
N ASN A 134 10.42 -6.14 -22.93
CA ASN A 134 10.83 -7.28 -22.11
C ASN A 134 10.10 -7.19 -20.77
N ALA A 135 8.85 -7.59 -20.78
CA ALA A 135 7.99 -7.54 -19.59
C ALA A 135 8.62 -8.28 -18.40
N LYS A 136 8.54 -7.67 -17.21
CA LYS A 136 9.20 -8.21 -16.00
C LYS A 136 8.43 -7.92 -14.74
N ALA A 137 8.53 -8.85 -13.81
CA ALA A 137 7.97 -8.73 -12.48
C ALA A 137 8.97 -9.25 -11.45
N PHE A 138 9.28 -8.43 -10.45
CA PHE A 138 10.22 -8.77 -9.37
C PHE A 138 9.63 -8.47 -8.00
N LEU A 139 9.87 -9.38 -7.07
CA LEU A 139 9.77 -9.12 -5.63
C LEU A 139 11.14 -8.67 -5.13
N ILE A 140 11.19 -7.52 -4.47
CA ILE A 140 12.41 -6.89 -3.98
C ILE A 140 12.29 -6.73 -2.47
N VAL A 141 13.24 -7.25 -1.73
CA VAL A 141 13.34 -7.03 -0.28
C VAL A 141 14.57 -6.20 -0.01
N LEU A 142 14.36 -5.01 0.56
CA LEU A 142 15.41 -4.05 0.86
C LEU A 142 15.59 -3.87 2.35
N ASN A 143 16.84 -3.77 2.78
CA ASN A 143 17.20 -3.39 4.13
C ASN A 143 18.04 -2.11 4.11
N ARG A 144 17.80 -1.22 5.07
CA ARG A 144 18.57 0.01 5.22
C ARG A 144 20.00 -0.31 5.62
N GLN A 145 20.97 0.30 4.95
CA GLN A 145 22.36 0.24 5.39
C GLN A 145 22.54 1.15 6.60
N LYS A 146 23.10 0.59 7.66
CA LYS A 146 23.54 1.38 8.83
C LYS A 146 24.87 2.06 8.48
N SER A 147 24.90 3.37 8.63
CA SER A 147 26.11 4.19 8.54
C SER A 147 26.98 4.01 9.79
#